data_9ef316495d7b38fe1c92de96d5ebefbf
#
_entry.id   9ef316495d7b38fe1c92de96d5ebefbf
#
_cell.length_a   1.000
_cell.length_b   1.000
_cell.length_c   1.000
_cell.angle_alpha   90.00
_cell.angle_beta   90.00
_cell.angle_gamma   90.00
#
_symmetry.space_group_name_H-M   'P 1'
#
loop_
_entity.id
_entity.type
_entity.pdbx_description
1 polymer ?
#
loop_
_entity_poly.entity_id
_entity_poly.type
_entity_poly.pdbx_seq_one_letter_code
_entity_poly.pdbx_strand_id
1 'polypeptide(L)'
;MNAPLTYVEDVAEGLALEAAAFGAQNSVTCLWSPRRRALVCPKSLRRRPGFDAAKRNSASRGWPLHLRPTGGGAVPQGPGVLNLALAFTADLTFTIEDGYRLITDIIRDAIPADWATGVTPYSFCDGTWNLSLKGRKVVGTAQRIRPVGNGKRRILAHALVLVEGDLAAGTVAVDAFHSDLSLGPIDVDVHTTLDRAIPSLRDPMDKLAASLGEVAQLNIERVAQHLGRHAA
;
A
#
# COMPACT_ATOMS: atom_id res chain seq x y z
N MET A 1 -6.32 12.30 -17.32
CA MET A 1 -6.79 10.93 -17.67
C MET A 1 -6.68 10.09 -16.41
N ASN A 2 -7.77 9.48 -15.97
CA ASN A 2 -7.78 8.63 -14.78
C ASN A 2 -6.87 7.41 -15.00
N ALA A 3 -6.10 7.04 -13.97
CA ALA A 3 -5.30 5.82 -14.00
C ALA A 3 -6.24 4.60 -13.96
N PRO A 4 -6.25 3.75 -15.00
CA PRO A 4 -7.09 2.55 -14.97
C PRO A 4 -6.56 1.53 -13.97
N LEU A 5 -7.46 0.70 -13.42
CA LEU A 5 -7.07 -0.46 -12.64
C LEU A 5 -6.39 -1.49 -13.57
N THR A 6 -5.20 -1.92 -13.19
CA THR A 6 -4.45 -2.96 -13.87
C THR A 6 -4.52 -4.26 -13.05
N TYR A 7 -5.17 -5.28 -13.60
CA TYR A 7 -5.08 -6.63 -13.04
C TYR A 7 -3.78 -7.28 -13.52
N VAL A 8 -2.93 -7.67 -12.58
CA VAL A 8 -1.64 -8.34 -12.86
C VAL A 8 -1.73 -9.82 -12.50
N GLU A 9 -1.02 -10.68 -13.22
CA GLU A 9 -1.01 -12.11 -12.91
C GLU A 9 -0.32 -12.37 -11.58
N ASP A 10 0.82 -11.76 -11.35
CA ASP A 10 1.53 -11.89 -10.09
C ASP A 10 1.98 -10.54 -9.50
N VAL A 11 2.35 -10.58 -8.25
CA VAL A 11 2.76 -9.41 -7.47
C VAL A 11 4.04 -8.76 -8.01
N ALA A 12 4.92 -9.51 -8.67
CA ALA A 12 6.16 -8.95 -9.23
C ALA A 12 5.85 -7.92 -10.33
N GLU A 13 4.81 -8.16 -11.15
CA GLU A 13 4.36 -7.22 -12.17
C GLU A 13 3.85 -5.91 -11.54
N GLY A 14 3.03 -5.99 -10.49
CA GLY A 14 2.52 -4.80 -9.78
C GLY A 14 3.64 -3.99 -9.13
N LEU A 15 4.60 -4.67 -8.49
CA LEU A 15 5.79 -4.02 -7.93
C LEU A 15 6.67 -3.39 -9.03
N ALA A 16 6.70 -3.97 -10.22
CA ALA A 16 7.41 -3.39 -11.36
C ALA A 16 6.73 -2.11 -11.88
N LEU A 17 5.38 -2.05 -11.89
CA LEU A 17 4.63 -0.81 -12.19
C LEU A 17 4.98 0.30 -11.20
N GLU A 18 4.99 0.02 -9.90
CA GLU A 18 5.41 1.01 -8.88
C GLU A 18 6.86 1.46 -9.05
N ALA A 19 7.76 0.53 -9.38
CA ALA A 19 9.17 0.84 -9.62
C ALA A 19 9.35 1.73 -10.87
N ALA A 20 8.62 1.45 -11.95
CA ALA A 20 8.61 2.27 -13.17
C ALA A 20 8.06 3.68 -12.88
N ALA A 21 6.93 3.78 -12.15
CA ALA A 21 6.37 5.05 -11.72
C ALA A 21 7.36 5.87 -10.89
N PHE A 22 8.05 5.23 -9.93
CA PHE A 22 9.06 5.90 -9.11
C PHE A 22 10.29 6.34 -9.92
N GLY A 23 10.63 5.64 -11.00
CA GLY A 23 11.70 6.00 -11.93
C GLY A 23 11.35 7.10 -12.93
N ALA A 24 10.05 7.33 -13.18
CA ALA A 24 9.59 8.34 -14.12
C ALA A 24 9.89 9.77 -13.66
N GLN A 25 9.95 10.73 -14.58
CA GLN A 25 10.17 12.14 -14.26
C GLN A 25 8.86 12.86 -13.93
N ASN A 26 7.77 12.53 -14.62
CA ASN A 26 6.43 13.07 -14.38
C ASN A 26 5.74 12.40 -13.19
N SER A 27 4.65 13.01 -12.73
CA SER A 27 3.77 12.40 -11.73
C SER A 27 3.01 11.23 -12.35
N VAL A 28 2.94 10.11 -11.62
CA VAL A 28 2.29 8.88 -12.08
C VAL A 28 1.43 8.31 -10.94
N THR A 29 0.20 7.98 -11.27
CA THR A 29 -0.70 7.19 -10.41
C THR A 29 -0.78 5.76 -10.96
N CYS A 30 -0.60 4.77 -10.11
CA CYS A 30 -0.77 3.36 -10.43
C CYS A 30 -1.85 2.75 -9.55
N LEU A 31 -2.76 2.02 -10.16
CA LEU A 31 -3.76 1.19 -9.48
C LEU A 31 -3.61 -0.24 -10.00
N TRP A 32 -3.38 -1.19 -9.10
CA TRP A 32 -3.22 -2.58 -9.50
C TRP A 32 -3.75 -3.57 -8.45
N SER A 33 -4.18 -4.73 -8.93
CA SER A 33 -4.66 -5.84 -8.11
C SER A 33 -4.10 -7.17 -8.65
N PRO A 34 -3.47 -8.01 -7.81
CA PRO A 34 -2.90 -9.27 -8.26
C PRO A 34 -3.96 -10.39 -8.29
N ARG A 35 -3.85 -11.27 -9.30
CA ARG A 35 -4.67 -12.47 -9.42
C ARG A 35 -4.15 -13.63 -8.57
N ARG A 36 -2.84 -13.68 -8.32
CA ARG A 36 -2.21 -14.75 -7.53
C ARG A 36 -1.84 -14.26 -6.14
N ARG A 37 -1.93 -15.17 -5.18
CA ARG A 37 -1.56 -14.93 -3.78
C ARG A 37 -0.04 -14.86 -3.63
N ALA A 38 0.42 -13.94 -2.78
CA ALA A 38 1.83 -13.80 -2.41
C ALA A 38 1.96 -13.04 -1.08
N LEU A 39 3.14 -13.07 -0.47
CA LEU A 39 3.53 -12.13 0.56
C LEU A 39 4.45 -11.05 -0.02
N VAL A 40 4.32 -9.84 0.48
CA VAL A 40 5.24 -8.73 0.18
C VAL A 40 5.84 -8.22 1.48
N CYS A 41 7.15 -8.15 1.56
CA CYS A 41 7.83 -7.59 2.73
C CYS A 41 8.90 -6.57 2.32
N PRO A 42 9.33 -5.68 3.25
CA PRO A 42 10.40 -4.73 2.97
C PRO A 42 11.75 -5.44 2.78
N LYS A 43 12.58 -4.91 1.88
CA LYS A 43 13.95 -5.40 1.65
C LYS A 43 14.81 -5.45 2.92
N SER A 44 14.51 -4.63 3.92
CA SER A 44 15.22 -4.61 5.21
C SER A 44 15.15 -5.95 5.97
N LEU A 45 14.05 -6.70 5.81
CA LEU A 45 13.89 -8.02 6.46
C LEU A 45 14.89 -9.07 5.95
N ARG A 46 15.48 -8.90 4.75
CA ARG A 46 16.53 -9.80 4.26
C ARG A 46 17.73 -9.92 5.19
N ARG A 47 17.96 -8.94 6.03
CA ARG A 47 19.09 -8.92 6.98
C ARG A 47 18.80 -9.72 8.25
N ARG A 48 17.57 -10.19 8.44
CA ARG A 48 17.25 -11.03 9.60
C ARG A 48 17.80 -12.45 9.45
N PRO A 49 18.36 -13.01 10.53
CA PRO A 49 18.70 -14.43 10.56
C PRO A 49 17.48 -15.29 10.18
N GLY A 50 17.70 -16.34 9.42
CA GLY A 50 16.63 -17.25 8.99
C GLY A 50 15.77 -16.76 7.80
N PHE A 51 16.02 -15.56 7.25
CA PHE A 51 15.18 -15.00 6.17
C PHE A 51 15.03 -15.94 4.96
N ASP A 52 16.11 -16.57 4.49
CA ASP A 52 16.06 -17.45 3.31
C ASP A 52 15.27 -18.73 3.60
N ALA A 53 15.32 -19.24 4.82
CA ALA A 53 14.49 -20.37 5.25
C ALA A 53 13.01 -19.94 5.33
N ALA A 54 12.70 -18.81 5.96
CA ALA A 54 11.35 -18.26 6.03
C ALA A 54 10.75 -18.00 4.64
N LYS A 55 11.56 -17.52 3.69
CA LYS A 55 11.14 -17.34 2.29
C LYS A 55 10.78 -18.66 1.62
N ARG A 56 11.60 -19.71 1.80
CA ARG A 56 11.30 -21.05 1.25
C ARG A 56 10.04 -21.63 1.89
N ASN A 57 9.90 -21.53 3.20
CA ASN A 57 8.74 -22.01 3.95
C ASN A 57 7.45 -21.29 3.50
N SER A 58 7.50 -19.98 3.29
CA SER A 58 6.37 -19.22 2.76
C SER A 58 5.95 -19.72 1.37
N ALA A 59 6.92 -19.95 0.47
CA ALA A 59 6.65 -20.47 -0.86
C ALA A 59 6.06 -21.90 -0.81
N SER A 60 6.57 -22.78 0.05
CA SER A 60 6.04 -24.14 0.22
C SER A 60 4.60 -24.17 0.78
N ARG A 61 4.21 -23.14 1.52
CA ARG A 61 2.82 -22.91 1.99
C ARG A 61 1.92 -22.28 0.91
N GLY A 62 2.42 -22.08 -0.34
CA GLY A 62 1.68 -21.48 -1.44
C GLY A 62 1.65 -19.94 -1.42
N TRP A 63 2.55 -19.30 -0.64
CA TRP A 63 2.67 -17.85 -0.53
C TRP A 63 4.09 -17.40 -0.91
N PRO A 64 4.42 -17.33 -2.23
CA PRO A 64 5.73 -16.84 -2.65
C PRO A 64 5.99 -15.42 -2.11
N LEU A 65 7.24 -15.15 -1.70
CA LEU A 65 7.61 -13.89 -1.05
C LEU A 65 8.29 -12.96 -2.03
N HIS A 66 7.77 -11.73 -2.16
CA HIS A 66 8.33 -10.63 -2.93
C HIS A 66 8.85 -9.52 -2.02
N LEU A 67 9.79 -8.72 -2.53
CA LEU A 67 10.46 -7.66 -1.77
C LEU A 67 10.11 -6.29 -2.33
N ARG A 68 9.62 -5.38 -1.46
CA ARG A 68 9.43 -3.99 -1.80
C ARG A 68 10.52 -3.08 -1.23
N PRO A 69 10.81 -1.94 -1.87
CA PRO A 69 11.82 -0.98 -1.40
C PRO A 69 11.32 -0.05 -0.28
N THR A 70 10.01 -0.03 -0.01
CA THR A 70 9.38 0.77 1.04
C THR A 70 9.46 0.06 2.39
N GLY A 71 9.25 0.79 3.49
CA GLY A 71 9.29 0.27 4.86
C GLY A 71 8.06 -0.52 5.28
N GLY A 72 7.94 -0.77 6.58
CA GLY A 72 6.83 -1.48 7.22
C GLY A 72 7.10 -2.97 7.47
N GLY A 73 6.05 -3.76 7.65
CA GLY A 73 6.07 -5.21 7.86
C GLY A 73 5.69 -6.01 6.60
N ALA A 74 5.56 -7.32 6.75
CA ALA A 74 5.02 -8.18 5.72
C ALA A 74 3.50 -7.95 5.56
N VAL A 75 2.99 -8.10 4.34
CA VAL A 75 1.57 -7.99 4.00
C VAL A 75 1.17 -9.09 3.03
N PRO A 76 -0.07 -9.62 3.12
CA PRO A 76 -0.60 -10.50 2.11
C PRO A 76 -1.03 -9.71 0.88
N GLN A 77 -0.92 -10.35 -0.27
CA GLN A 77 -1.41 -9.87 -1.55
C GLN A 77 -2.21 -10.98 -2.22
N GLY A 78 -3.21 -10.62 -3.01
CA GLY A 78 -4.06 -11.58 -3.72
C GLY A 78 -5.33 -10.93 -4.25
N PRO A 79 -6.24 -11.72 -4.83
CA PRO A 79 -7.56 -11.25 -5.23
C PRO A 79 -8.27 -10.51 -4.08
N GLY A 80 -8.90 -9.37 -4.39
CA GLY A 80 -9.57 -8.54 -3.38
C GLY A 80 -8.67 -7.51 -2.69
N VAL A 81 -7.37 -7.48 -3.00
CA VAL A 81 -6.45 -6.43 -2.56
C VAL A 81 -6.23 -5.41 -3.68
N LEU A 82 -6.46 -4.14 -3.41
CA LEU A 82 -6.17 -3.03 -4.31
C LEU A 82 -4.94 -2.28 -3.82
N ASN A 83 -3.99 -2.05 -4.71
CA ASN A 83 -2.82 -1.24 -4.45
C ASN A 83 -2.94 0.09 -5.19
N LEU A 84 -2.82 1.20 -4.46
CA LEU A 84 -2.69 2.55 -4.99
C LEU A 84 -1.27 3.03 -4.76
N ALA A 85 -0.59 3.48 -5.79
CA ALA A 85 0.73 4.10 -5.69
C ALA A 85 0.77 5.42 -6.43
N LEU A 86 1.33 6.43 -5.77
CA LEU A 86 1.54 7.79 -6.27
C LEU A 86 3.03 8.06 -6.31
N ALA A 87 3.56 8.35 -7.50
CA ALA A 87 4.93 8.76 -7.67
C ALA A 87 4.98 10.20 -8.21
N PHE A 88 5.62 11.12 -7.50
CA PHE A 88 5.73 12.52 -7.86
C PHE A 88 7.01 13.14 -7.33
N THR A 89 7.37 14.31 -7.84
CA THR A 89 8.54 15.06 -7.37
C THR A 89 8.05 16.27 -6.58
N ALA A 90 8.67 16.52 -5.43
CA ALA A 90 8.38 17.63 -4.54
C ALA A 90 9.66 18.30 -4.06
N ASP A 91 9.51 19.48 -3.46
CA ASP A 91 10.61 20.23 -2.84
C ASP A 91 11.05 19.61 -1.51
N LEU A 92 12.16 20.08 -0.95
CA LEU A 92 12.67 19.60 0.34
C LEU A 92 11.74 19.92 1.51
N THR A 93 10.85 20.91 1.37
CA THR A 93 9.83 21.26 2.37
C THR A 93 8.74 20.22 2.51
N PHE A 94 8.51 19.40 1.46
CA PHE A 94 7.54 18.29 1.52
C PHE A 94 8.09 17.17 2.42
N THR A 95 7.45 16.95 3.55
CA THR A 95 7.89 16.04 4.59
C THR A 95 7.44 14.59 4.35
N ILE A 96 7.96 13.68 5.16
CA ILE A 96 7.47 12.29 5.21
C ILE A 96 5.99 12.28 5.64
N GLU A 97 5.62 13.12 6.58
CA GLU A 97 4.27 13.22 7.09
C GLU A 97 3.29 13.70 6.02
N ASP A 98 3.69 14.67 5.19
CA ASP A 98 2.86 15.16 4.08
C ASP A 98 2.55 14.04 3.06
N GLY A 99 3.50 13.14 2.80
CA GLY A 99 3.28 12.00 1.93
C GLY A 99 2.26 11.01 2.49
N TYR A 100 2.28 10.77 3.79
CA TYR A 100 1.30 9.93 4.45
C TYR A 100 -0.08 10.62 4.52
N ARG A 101 -0.14 11.91 4.83
CA ARG A 101 -1.40 12.67 4.80
C ARG A 101 -2.02 12.61 3.41
N LEU A 102 -1.24 12.91 2.38
CA LEU A 102 -1.72 12.89 0.98
C LEU A 102 -2.40 11.55 0.64
N ILE A 103 -1.75 10.41 0.92
CA ILE A 103 -2.31 9.11 0.55
C ILE A 103 -3.54 8.75 1.40
N THR A 104 -3.56 9.12 2.68
CA THR A 104 -4.73 8.87 3.55
C THR A 104 -5.91 9.78 3.22
N ASP A 105 -5.67 11.03 2.85
CA ASP A 105 -6.73 11.97 2.46
C ASP A 105 -7.37 11.53 1.13
N ILE A 106 -6.58 11.06 0.17
CA ILE A 106 -7.10 10.48 -1.09
C ILE A 106 -8.04 9.30 -0.79
N ILE A 107 -7.67 8.42 0.14
CA ILE A 107 -8.54 7.29 0.53
C ILE A 107 -9.84 7.79 1.16
N ARG A 108 -9.77 8.79 2.04
CA ARG A 108 -10.94 9.35 2.73
C ARG A 108 -11.89 10.07 1.78
N ASP A 109 -11.32 10.85 0.87
CA ASP A 109 -12.11 11.60 -0.13
C ASP A 109 -12.79 10.65 -1.12
N ALA A 110 -12.11 9.57 -1.52
CA ALA A 110 -12.65 8.58 -2.45
C ALA A 110 -13.67 7.63 -1.80
N ILE A 111 -13.55 7.40 -0.49
CA ILE A 111 -14.38 6.45 0.27
C ILE A 111 -14.87 7.14 1.55
N PRO A 112 -15.95 7.92 1.49
CA PRO A 112 -16.53 8.56 2.68
C PRO A 112 -16.98 7.52 3.71
N ALA A 113 -16.28 7.48 4.86
CA ALA A 113 -16.56 6.58 5.97
C ALA A 113 -15.94 7.15 7.26
N ASP A 114 -16.29 6.55 8.39
CA ASP A 114 -15.75 6.93 9.70
C ASP A 114 -14.36 6.30 9.92
N TRP A 115 -13.38 6.84 9.23
CA TRP A 115 -12.00 6.38 9.26
C TRP A 115 -11.26 6.82 10.52
N ALA A 116 -10.65 5.88 11.23
CA ALA A 116 -9.62 6.18 12.22
C ALA A 116 -8.22 6.00 11.61
N THR A 117 -7.28 6.89 11.96
CA THR A 117 -5.86 6.76 11.60
C THR A 117 -5.09 6.28 12.81
N GLY A 118 -4.21 5.31 12.64
CA GLY A 118 -3.33 4.87 13.71
C GLY A 118 -2.91 3.41 13.61
N VAL A 119 -2.25 3.01 14.69
CA VAL A 119 -1.82 1.64 14.94
C VAL A 119 -3.05 0.78 15.22
N THR A 120 -3.10 -0.39 14.60
CA THR A 120 -4.04 -1.46 14.95
C THR A 120 -3.21 -2.62 15.52
N PRO A 121 -3.15 -2.79 16.86
CA PRO A 121 -2.31 -3.81 17.48
C PRO A 121 -2.55 -5.20 16.90
N TYR A 122 -1.47 -5.97 16.75
CA TYR A 122 -1.48 -7.32 16.15
C TYR A 122 -1.87 -7.37 14.67
N SER A 123 -2.01 -6.22 13.98
CA SER A 123 -2.22 -6.23 12.53
C SER A 123 -0.91 -6.45 11.77
N PHE A 124 -0.98 -7.08 10.60
CA PHE A 124 0.18 -7.12 9.71
C PHE A 124 0.58 -5.69 9.27
N CYS A 125 1.89 -5.43 9.19
CA CYS A 125 2.44 -4.12 8.80
C CYS A 125 1.80 -2.97 9.61
N ASP A 126 1.88 -3.10 10.94
CA ASP A 126 1.33 -2.11 11.85
C ASP A 126 2.07 -0.77 11.74
N GLY A 127 1.33 0.32 11.61
CA GLY A 127 1.90 1.65 11.37
C GLY A 127 0.93 2.78 11.73
N THR A 128 1.49 3.93 12.13
CA THR A 128 0.75 5.10 12.64
C THR A 128 -0.13 5.78 11.59
N TRP A 129 0.10 5.50 10.30
CA TRP A 129 -0.65 6.07 9.18
C TRP A 129 -1.56 5.05 8.48
N ASN A 130 -1.81 3.91 9.12
CA ASN A 130 -2.81 2.96 8.66
C ASN A 130 -4.22 3.49 8.91
N LEU A 131 -5.19 3.03 8.11
CA LEU A 131 -6.59 3.38 8.29
C LEU A 131 -7.39 2.16 8.72
N SER A 132 -8.28 2.40 9.68
CA SER A 132 -9.20 1.39 10.21
C SER A 132 -10.64 1.87 10.19
N LEU A 133 -11.57 0.92 10.11
CA LEU A 133 -13.01 1.11 10.27
C LEU A 133 -13.47 0.24 11.45
N LYS A 134 -14.21 0.83 12.38
CA LYS A 134 -14.73 0.14 13.58
C LYS A 134 -13.62 -0.63 14.33
N GLY A 135 -12.43 -0.01 14.45
CA GLY A 135 -11.27 -0.59 15.15
C GLY A 135 -10.55 -1.71 14.41
N ARG A 136 -10.93 -2.03 13.16
CA ARG A 136 -10.26 -3.06 12.35
C ARG A 136 -9.53 -2.43 11.18
N LYS A 137 -8.31 -2.85 10.95
CA LYS A 137 -7.48 -2.37 9.84
C LYS A 137 -8.08 -2.73 8.48
N VAL A 138 -8.13 -1.72 7.60
CA VAL A 138 -8.57 -1.84 6.20
C VAL A 138 -7.45 -1.42 5.25
N VAL A 139 -6.66 -0.38 5.63
CA VAL A 139 -5.63 0.18 4.75
C VAL A 139 -4.28 0.18 5.44
N GLY A 140 -3.27 -0.34 4.76
CA GLY A 140 -1.88 -0.20 5.12
C GLY A 140 -1.18 0.81 4.21
N THR A 141 -0.35 1.68 4.78
CA THR A 141 0.38 2.70 4.01
C THR A 141 1.88 2.53 4.15
N ALA A 142 2.62 2.91 3.11
CA ALA A 142 4.06 3.02 3.17
C ALA A 142 4.56 4.04 2.13
N GLN A 143 5.80 4.52 2.29
CA GLN A 143 6.39 5.44 1.33
C GLN A 143 7.89 5.26 1.20
N ARG A 144 8.43 5.83 0.14
CA ARG A 144 9.86 5.95 -0.13
C ARG A 144 10.15 7.33 -0.68
N ILE A 145 11.25 7.92 -0.22
CA ILE A 145 11.74 9.21 -0.68
C ILE A 145 13.17 9.05 -1.17
N ARG A 146 13.52 9.71 -2.28
CA ARG A 146 14.86 9.74 -2.86
C ARG A 146 15.21 11.16 -3.32
N PRO A 147 16.36 11.74 -2.97
CA PRO A 147 16.85 12.97 -3.59
C PRO A 147 17.00 12.80 -5.10
N VAL A 148 16.68 13.85 -5.88
CA VAL A 148 16.81 13.86 -7.34
C VAL A 148 17.57 15.07 -7.87
N GLY A 149 18.26 15.82 -6.99
CA GLY A 149 18.99 17.05 -7.31
C GLY A 149 18.13 18.30 -7.25
N ASN A 150 18.75 19.47 -7.43
CA ASN A 150 18.11 20.79 -7.51
C ASN A 150 17.11 21.08 -6.34
N GLY A 151 17.45 20.68 -5.13
CA GLY A 151 16.56 20.88 -3.97
C GLY A 151 15.25 20.08 -4.02
N LYS A 152 15.19 19.02 -4.84
CA LYS A 152 13.99 18.19 -5.01
C LYS A 152 14.19 16.74 -4.58
N ARG A 153 13.08 16.08 -4.28
CA ARG A 153 13.01 14.66 -3.93
C ARG A 153 11.89 13.97 -4.69
N ARG A 154 12.15 12.75 -5.14
CA ARG A 154 11.14 11.86 -5.71
C ARG A 154 10.48 11.07 -4.59
N ILE A 155 9.17 11.04 -4.59
CA ILE A 155 8.35 10.42 -3.58
C ILE A 155 7.54 9.30 -4.23
N LEU A 156 7.48 8.15 -3.57
CA LEU A 156 6.53 7.08 -3.83
C LEU A 156 5.72 6.91 -2.55
N ALA A 157 4.48 7.35 -2.53
CA ALA A 157 3.52 7.07 -1.47
C ALA A 157 2.55 6.00 -1.97
N HIS A 158 2.31 4.94 -1.19
CA HIS A 158 1.40 3.89 -1.60
C HIS A 158 0.54 3.35 -0.46
N ALA A 159 -0.62 2.83 -0.82
CA ALA A 159 -1.57 2.18 0.06
C ALA A 159 -1.96 0.81 -0.47
N LEU A 160 -2.08 -0.16 0.43
CA LEU A 160 -2.72 -1.44 0.23
C LEU A 160 -4.10 -1.35 0.86
N VAL A 161 -5.15 -1.55 0.08
CA VAL A 161 -6.55 -1.50 0.51
C VAL A 161 -7.12 -2.91 0.48
N LEU A 162 -7.66 -3.37 1.61
CA LEU A 162 -8.37 -4.64 1.72
C LEU A 162 -9.81 -4.40 1.26
N VAL A 163 -10.10 -4.71 0.00
CA VAL A 163 -11.39 -4.38 -0.62
C VAL A 163 -12.43 -5.43 -0.34
N GLU A 164 -12.12 -6.70 -0.63
CA GLU A 164 -13.05 -7.81 -0.53
C GLU A 164 -12.31 -9.15 -0.31
N GLY A 165 -13.06 -10.22 -0.09
CA GLY A 165 -12.55 -11.58 -0.05
C GLY A 165 -12.18 -12.10 1.35
N ASP A 166 -11.50 -13.24 1.37
CA ASP A 166 -11.08 -13.90 2.60
C ASP A 166 -9.68 -13.44 3.04
N LEU A 167 -9.64 -12.73 4.17
CA LEU A 167 -8.41 -12.25 4.78
C LEU A 167 -7.71 -13.32 5.65
N ALA A 168 -8.43 -14.35 6.09
CA ALA A 168 -7.91 -15.31 7.07
C ALA A 168 -6.67 -16.04 6.54
N ALA A 169 -6.75 -16.58 5.32
CA ALA A 169 -5.63 -17.29 4.71
C ALA A 169 -4.37 -16.41 4.54
N GLY A 170 -4.55 -15.15 4.17
CA GLY A 170 -3.46 -14.18 4.02
C GLY A 170 -2.84 -13.80 5.36
N THR A 171 -3.67 -13.58 6.38
CA THR A 171 -3.22 -13.24 7.73
C THR A 171 -2.44 -14.40 8.36
N VAL A 172 -2.96 -15.63 8.25
CA VAL A 172 -2.27 -16.84 8.71
C VAL A 172 -0.92 -17.01 8.00
N ALA A 173 -0.84 -16.69 6.71
CA ALA A 173 0.42 -16.78 5.98
C ALA A 173 1.45 -15.75 6.47
N VAL A 174 1.01 -14.52 6.81
CA VAL A 174 1.90 -13.49 7.40
C VAL A 174 2.33 -13.92 8.80
N ASP A 175 1.43 -14.44 9.63
CA ASP A 175 1.74 -14.91 10.97
C ASP A 175 2.77 -16.06 10.94
N ALA A 176 2.60 -17.03 10.06
CA ALA A 176 3.56 -18.10 9.87
C ALA A 176 4.94 -17.60 9.40
N PHE A 177 4.98 -16.60 8.50
CA PHE A 177 6.23 -15.94 8.09
C PHE A 177 6.87 -15.16 9.25
N HIS A 178 6.06 -14.48 10.08
CA HIS A 178 6.53 -13.81 11.29
C HIS A 178 7.13 -14.81 12.29
N SER A 179 6.47 -15.95 12.52
CA SER A 179 6.96 -17.02 13.39
C SER A 179 8.30 -17.56 12.91
N ASP A 180 8.48 -17.81 11.61
CA ASP A 180 9.74 -18.24 11.00
C ASP A 180 10.90 -17.23 11.26
N LEU A 181 10.60 -15.96 11.54
CA LEU A 181 11.56 -14.88 11.79
C LEU A 181 11.59 -14.40 13.25
N SER A 182 10.90 -15.09 14.16
CA SER A 182 10.74 -14.70 15.56
C SER A 182 10.24 -13.25 15.70
N LEU A 183 9.26 -12.86 14.86
CA LEU A 183 8.52 -11.61 14.95
C LEU A 183 7.25 -11.79 15.79
N GLY A 184 6.62 -10.67 16.18
CA GLY A 184 5.36 -10.71 16.92
C GLY A 184 4.20 -11.38 16.14
N PRO A 185 3.21 -11.93 16.88
CA PRO A 185 2.06 -12.61 16.29
C PRO A 185 1.16 -11.63 15.53
N ILE A 186 0.42 -12.16 14.56
CA ILE A 186 -0.60 -11.45 13.80
C ILE A 186 -1.97 -12.06 14.11
N ASP A 187 -2.95 -11.21 14.40
CA ASP A 187 -4.33 -11.62 14.69
C ASP A 187 -5.21 -11.44 13.45
N VAL A 188 -5.99 -12.45 13.09
CA VAL A 188 -6.93 -12.42 11.97
C VAL A 188 -8.05 -11.41 12.20
N ASP A 189 -8.54 -11.33 13.43
CA ASP A 189 -9.75 -10.59 13.77
C ASP A 189 -9.57 -9.05 13.82
N VAL A 190 -8.33 -8.57 13.78
CA VAL A 190 -8.03 -7.13 13.77
C VAL A 190 -8.03 -6.52 12.37
N HIS A 191 -8.38 -7.29 11.35
CA HIS A 191 -8.51 -6.85 9.97
C HIS A 191 -9.95 -6.93 9.49
N THR A 192 -10.31 -6.12 8.50
CA THR A 192 -11.59 -6.23 7.79
C THR A 192 -11.42 -5.75 6.35
N THR A 193 -12.35 -6.10 5.49
CA THR A 193 -12.43 -5.62 4.11
C THR A 193 -13.48 -4.51 3.99
N LEU A 194 -13.38 -3.70 2.93
CA LEU A 194 -14.34 -2.62 2.68
C LEU A 194 -15.77 -3.14 2.50
N ASP A 195 -15.95 -4.25 1.76
CA ASP A 195 -17.26 -4.84 1.52
C ASP A 195 -17.96 -5.28 2.83
N ARG A 196 -17.17 -5.75 3.83
CA ARG A 196 -17.70 -6.11 5.16
C ARG A 196 -17.93 -4.88 6.04
N ALA A 197 -17.04 -3.90 5.99
CA ALA A 197 -17.12 -2.71 6.82
C ALA A 197 -18.20 -1.73 6.34
N ILE A 198 -18.41 -1.67 5.01
CA ILE A 198 -19.35 -0.78 4.31
C ILE A 198 -20.24 -1.61 3.37
N PRO A 199 -21.28 -2.31 3.89
CA PRO A 199 -22.11 -3.20 3.08
C PRO A 199 -22.89 -2.53 1.92
N SER A 200 -23.00 -1.20 1.95
CA SER A 200 -23.59 -0.41 0.87
C SER A 200 -22.67 -0.23 -0.35
N LEU A 201 -21.39 -0.52 -0.20
CA LEU A 201 -20.41 -0.45 -1.30
C LEU A 201 -20.59 -1.67 -2.22
N ARG A 202 -21.28 -1.49 -3.38
CA ARG A 202 -21.53 -2.54 -4.38
C ARG A 202 -20.46 -2.51 -5.46
N ASP A 203 -20.05 -3.71 -5.93
CA ASP A 203 -18.99 -3.88 -6.95
C ASP A 203 -17.75 -3.05 -6.60
N PRO A 204 -17.10 -3.36 -5.48
CA PRO A 204 -16.20 -2.38 -4.84
C PRO A 204 -14.91 -2.16 -5.62
N MET A 205 -14.39 -3.17 -6.34
CA MET A 205 -13.04 -3.09 -6.89
C MET A 205 -12.89 -2.05 -8.01
N ASP A 206 -13.67 -2.17 -9.10
CA ASP A 206 -13.50 -1.29 -10.27
C ASP A 206 -14.03 0.13 -9.99
N LYS A 207 -15.16 0.25 -9.29
CA LYS A 207 -15.72 1.55 -8.91
C LYS A 207 -14.80 2.29 -7.94
N LEU A 208 -14.24 1.56 -6.98
CA LEU A 208 -13.30 2.09 -6.02
C LEU A 208 -12.01 2.55 -6.71
N ALA A 209 -11.48 1.73 -7.62
CA ALA A 209 -10.28 2.08 -8.38
C ALA A 209 -10.50 3.33 -9.23
N ALA A 210 -11.68 3.46 -9.87
CA ALA A 210 -12.03 4.66 -10.63
C ALA A 210 -12.09 5.91 -9.73
N SER A 211 -12.78 5.84 -8.59
CA SER A 211 -12.86 6.94 -7.62
C SER A 211 -11.49 7.31 -7.06
N LEU A 212 -10.69 6.33 -6.65
CA LEU A 212 -9.33 6.57 -6.15
C LEU A 212 -8.44 7.19 -7.23
N GLY A 213 -8.53 6.73 -8.47
CA GLY A 213 -7.77 7.29 -9.60
C GLY A 213 -8.11 8.75 -9.86
N GLU A 214 -9.38 9.12 -9.83
CA GLU A 214 -9.86 10.48 -10.01
C GLU A 214 -9.37 11.41 -8.88
N VAL A 215 -9.61 11.01 -7.62
CA VAL A 215 -9.19 11.79 -6.45
C VAL A 215 -7.67 11.91 -6.39
N ALA A 216 -6.94 10.84 -6.70
CA ALA A 216 -5.48 10.86 -6.74
C ALA A 216 -4.94 11.84 -7.78
N GLN A 217 -5.52 11.86 -8.98
CA GLN A 217 -5.12 12.78 -10.05
C GLN A 217 -5.31 14.24 -9.63
N LEU A 218 -6.46 14.59 -9.06
CA LEU A 218 -6.75 15.93 -8.57
C LEU A 218 -5.77 16.38 -7.48
N ASN A 219 -5.42 15.49 -6.56
CA ASN A 219 -4.49 15.80 -5.47
C ASN A 219 -3.04 15.96 -5.94
N ILE A 220 -2.58 15.12 -6.88
CA ILE A 220 -1.25 15.26 -7.47
C ILE A 220 -1.11 16.59 -8.24
N GLU A 221 -2.13 17.00 -8.98
CA GLU A 221 -2.15 18.28 -9.69
C GLU A 221 -2.06 19.46 -8.71
N ARG A 222 -2.78 19.41 -7.58
CA ARG A 222 -2.68 20.42 -6.51
C ARG A 222 -1.28 20.52 -5.91
N VAL A 223 -0.65 19.37 -5.61
CA VAL A 223 0.74 19.32 -5.12
C VAL A 223 1.68 19.95 -6.15
N ALA A 224 1.55 19.61 -7.43
CA ALA A 224 2.39 20.15 -8.50
C ALA A 224 2.22 21.67 -8.67
N GLN A 225 0.98 22.19 -8.57
CA GLN A 225 0.69 23.63 -8.64
C GLN A 225 1.23 24.42 -7.44
N HIS A 226 1.18 23.85 -6.24
CA HIS A 226 1.75 24.48 -5.04
C HIS A 226 3.26 24.66 -5.16
N LEU A 227 3.92 23.65 -5.71
CA LEU A 227 5.37 23.65 -5.95
C LEU A 227 5.81 24.64 -7.04
N GLY A 228 4.95 24.91 -8.03
CA GLY A 228 5.21 25.91 -9.08
C GLY A 228 5.12 27.36 -8.60
N ARG A 229 4.36 27.63 -7.53
CA ARG A 229 4.18 29.00 -6.98
C ARG A 229 5.32 29.45 -6.07
N HIS A 230 6.13 28.55 -5.55
CA HIS A 230 7.30 28.87 -4.71
C HIS A 230 8.61 28.91 -5.51
N ALA A 231 8.57 28.63 -6.82
CA ALA A 231 9.72 28.65 -7.71
C ALA A 231 9.75 29.91 -8.61
N ALA A 232 8.81 30.81 -8.46
CA ALA A 232 8.72 32.12 -9.11
C ALA A 232 8.94 33.25 -8.10
#